data_9e4b5222d4aeaa9fb5f75cc8345bc590
#
_entry.id   9e4b5222d4aeaa9fb5f75cc8345bc590
#
_cell.length_a   1.000
_cell.length_b   1.000
_cell.length_c   1.000
_cell.angle_alpha   90.00
_cell.angle_beta   90.00
_cell.angle_gamma   90.00
#
_symmetry.space_group_name_H-M   'P 1'
#
loop_
_entity.id
_entity.type
_entity.pdbx_description
1 polymer ?
#
loop_
_entity_poly.entity_id
_entity_poly.type
_entity_poly.pdbx_seq_one_letter_code
_entity_poly.pdbx_strand_id
1 'polypeptide(L)'
;MMFLSRAESSYLHQHLSVVRHVTLDPEGPGVLRIHLLPCKKARRNVPFVALLNGQDILPLSVSWAILLAGLMDALQPFEGKEITEDQWTGIAAQAVETAAAVYPKTAPDQIRADLNAMLTSFRALTAGQEPPVHVQPMDLGAYARYMAAPHRMDLMVSSMEKDGTWHCNQKCLHCYAANQPLGAVKELDTDQWLAVIQKCRAAGIPQLTFTGGEPTMRNDLVSLVHAAQWFVTRLNTNGRMLTSALCRELADASLDSVQVTLYSADEAIHNTLVGAPGYADTISGIRNAVEAGLNVSINTPLCSLEPGLHRNAGAGQLSWRALCHLQRANSHRRGRNRPQQGHPLNAGSTDRRAAPRDGLC
;
A
#
# COMPACT_ATOMS: atom_id res chain seq x y z
N MET A 1 20.85 8.63 29.03
CA MET A 1 20.75 7.85 27.78
C MET A 1 20.28 6.44 28.16
N MET A 2 19.11 6.01 27.75
CA MET A 2 18.57 4.70 28.12
C MET A 2 19.08 3.66 27.11
N PHE A 3 19.94 2.76 27.53
CA PHE A 3 20.52 1.71 26.68
C PHE A 3 19.56 0.51 26.58
N LEU A 4 19.66 -0.21 25.48
CA LEU A 4 19.00 -1.52 25.32
C LEU A 4 19.63 -2.53 26.29
N SER A 5 18.82 -3.46 26.80
CA SER A 5 19.33 -4.62 27.49
C SER A 5 20.13 -5.54 26.53
N ARG A 6 20.92 -6.44 27.06
CA ARG A 6 21.67 -7.41 26.25
C ARG A 6 20.72 -8.31 25.45
N ALA A 7 19.61 -8.72 26.05
CA ALA A 7 18.60 -9.54 25.40
C ALA A 7 17.92 -8.80 24.23
N GLU A 8 17.48 -7.54 24.45
CA GLU A 8 16.93 -6.70 23.40
C GLU A 8 17.93 -6.53 22.24
N SER A 9 19.19 -6.16 22.55
CA SER A 9 20.23 -5.96 21.53
C SER A 9 20.49 -7.23 20.71
N SER A 10 20.58 -8.39 21.36
CA SER A 10 20.78 -9.68 20.69
C SER A 10 19.62 -10.02 19.75
N TYR A 11 18.39 -9.90 20.25
CA TYR A 11 17.20 -10.19 19.45
C TYR A 11 17.09 -9.26 18.24
N LEU A 12 17.27 -7.95 18.45
CA LEU A 12 17.18 -6.96 17.38
C LEU A 12 18.23 -7.17 16.30
N HIS A 13 19.45 -7.56 16.68
CA HIS A 13 20.51 -7.85 15.71
C HIS A 13 20.19 -9.09 14.86
N GLN A 14 19.61 -10.12 15.46
CA GLN A 14 19.27 -11.36 14.76
C GLN A 14 18.04 -11.22 13.88
N HIS A 15 16.98 -10.55 14.36
CA HIS A 15 15.65 -10.60 13.76
C HIS A 15 15.21 -9.29 13.09
N LEU A 16 15.84 -8.16 13.39
CA LEU A 16 15.43 -6.84 12.89
C LEU A 16 16.56 -6.07 12.20
N SER A 17 17.52 -6.77 11.63
CA SER A 17 18.57 -6.17 10.78
C SER A 17 18.09 -5.88 9.35
N VAL A 18 17.00 -6.48 8.92
CA VAL A 18 16.36 -6.32 7.60
C VAL A 18 14.89 -5.96 7.74
N VAL A 19 14.31 -5.39 6.68
CA VAL A 19 12.86 -5.16 6.62
C VAL A 19 12.12 -6.47 6.69
N ARG A 20 11.10 -6.52 7.52
CA ARG A 20 10.20 -7.68 7.64
C ARG A 20 8.82 -7.30 7.16
N HIS A 21 8.10 -8.26 6.63
CA HIS A 21 6.79 -8.05 6.05
C HIS A 21 5.86 -9.20 6.42
N VAL A 22 4.60 -8.85 6.62
CA VAL A 22 3.48 -9.79 6.71
C VAL A 22 2.24 -9.18 6.06
N THR A 23 1.49 -10.03 5.39
CA THR A 23 0.17 -9.69 4.86
C THR A 23 -0.86 -10.49 5.62
N LEU A 24 -1.81 -9.80 6.24
CA LEU A 24 -2.94 -10.38 6.94
C LEU A 24 -4.20 -10.03 6.15
N ASP A 25 -4.99 -11.04 5.81
CA ASP A 25 -6.33 -10.87 5.24
C ASP A 25 -7.36 -11.25 6.33
N PRO A 26 -7.68 -10.31 7.23
CA PRO A 26 -8.65 -10.57 8.28
C PRO A 26 -10.05 -10.67 7.68
N GLU A 27 -10.94 -11.40 8.35
CA GLU A 27 -12.37 -11.33 8.07
C GLU A 27 -12.86 -9.89 8.31
N GLY A 28 -12.86 -9.06 7.27
CA GLY A 28 -13.22 -7.65 7.38
C GLY A 28 -12.82 -6.84 6.15
N PRO A 29 -13.06 -5.53 6.14
CA PRO A 29 -12.79 -4.70 4.97
C PRO A 29 -11.29 -4.43 4.80
N GLY A 30 -10.65 -5.23 3.97
CA GLY A 30 -9.35 -4.93 3.41
C GLY A 30 -8.18 -5.74 4.00
N VAL A 31 -7.16 -5.86 3.18
CA VAL A 31 -5.89 -6.52 3.50
C VAL A 31 -5.05 -5.59 4.37
N LEU A 32 -4.47 -6.12 5.44
CA LEU A 32 -3.52 -5.41 6.29
C LEU A 32 -2.10 -5.86 5.94
N ARG A 33 -1.33 -5.01 5.29
CA ARG A 33 0.10 -5.20 5.03
C ARG A 33 0.93 -4.44 6.06
N ILE A 34 1.78 -5.15 6.74
CA ILE A 34 2.66 -4.58 7.76
C ILE A 34 4.11 -4.79 7.32
N HIS A 35 4.84 -3.69 7.17
CA HIS A 35 6.28 -3.73 7.02
C HIS A 35 6.92 -3.22 8.32
N LEU A 36 7.72 -4.04 8.96
CA LEU A 36 8.52 -3.64 10.10
C LEU A 36 9.93 -3.27 9.61
N LEU A 37 10.27 -2.02 9.79
CA LEU A 37 11.48 -1.43 9.24
C LEU A 37 12.61 -1.45 10.28
N PRO A 38 13.85 -1.85 9.88
CA PRO A 38 14.98 -1.83 10.77
C PRO A 38 15.35 -0.39 11.15
N CYS A 39 15.81 -0.21 12.38
CA CYS A 39 16.29 1.07 12.84
C CYS A 39 17.80 1.20 12.55
N LYS A 40 18.23 2.32 11.98
CA LYS A 40 19.63 2.63 11.64
C LYS A 40 20.58 2.53 12.84
N LYS A 41 20.08 2.89 14.04
CA LYS A 41 20.79 2.76 15.32
C LYS A 41 19.77 2.43 16.39
N ALA A 42 19.61 1.14 16.66
CA ALA A 42 18.70 0.68 17.70
C ALA A 42 19.10 1.24 19.09
N ARG A 43 18.22 2.06 19.65
CA ARG A 43 18.31 2.63 21.01
C ARG A 43 16.90 2.72 21.57
N ARG A 44 16.73 2.72 22.89
CA ARG A 44 15.40 2.79 23.52
C ARG A 44 14.59 4.04 23.16
N ASN A 45 15.25 5.14 22.85
CA ASN A 45 14.61 6.40 22.48
C ASN A 45 14.49 6.62 20.96
N VAL A 46 14.88 5.64 20.14
CA VAL A 46 14.71 5.69 18.70
C VAL A 46 13.63 4.68 18.35
N PRO A 47 12.50 5.11 17.77
CA PRO A 47 11.43 4.21 17.44
C PRO A 47 11.83 3.25 16.33
N PHE A 48 11.36 2.01 16.40
CA PHE A 48 11.17 1.19 15.23
C PHE A 48 9.96 1.72 14.46
N VAL A 49 9.83 1.36 13.22
CA VAL A 49 8.73 1.85 12.40
C VAL A 49 7.97 0.68 11.79
N ALA A 50 6.66 0.65 12.01
CA ALA A 50 5.75 -0.16 11.22
C ALA A 50 5.12 0.72 10.14
N LEU A 51 5.14 0.24 8.90
CA LEU A 51 4.45 0.84 7.77
C LEU A 51 3.22 0.00 7.46
N LEU A 52 2.02 0.58 7.61
CA LEU A 52 0.76 -0.09 7.35
C LEU A 52 0.21 0.32 5.98
N ASN A 53 -0.06 -0.66 5.13
CA ASN A 53 -0.61 -0.46 3.78
C ASN A 53 0.11 0.62 2.96
N GLY A 54 1.37 0.91 3.29
CA GLY A 54 2.18 1.94 2.63
C GLY A 54 1.77 3.39 2.93
N GLN A 55 0.84 3.62 3.85
CA GLN A 55 0.29 4.94 4.16
C GLN A 55 0.63 5.39 5.59
N ASP A 56 0.30 4.56 6.58
CA ASP A 56 0.48 4.91 7.98
C ASP A 56 1.87 4.51 8.47
N ILE A 57 2.63 5.50 8.92
CA ILE A 57 3.99 5.34 9.45
C ILE A 57 3.91 5.39 10.96
N LEU A 58 3.98 4.22 11.62
CA LEU A 58 3.78 4.11 13.06
C LEU A 58 5.11 3.94 13.80
N PRO A 59 5.43 4.83 14.76
CA PRO A 59 6.54 4.62 15.66
C PRO A 59 6.21 3.52 16.67
N LEU A 60 7.07 2.51 16.76
CA LEU A 60 6.93 1.42 17.72
C LEU A 60 7.99 1.51 18.80
N SER A 61 7.61 1.19 20.03
CA SER A 61 8.57 0.92 21.09
C SER A 61 9.39 -0.34 20.75
N VAL A 62 10.53 -0.50 21.41
CA VAL A 62 11.36 -1.69 21.26
C VAL A 62 10.59 -2.98 21.58
N SER A 63 9.76 -2.95 22.63
CA SER A 63 8.95 -4.12 23.03
C SER A 63 7.91 -4.48 21.98
N TRP A 64 7.23 -3.51 21.41
CA TRP A 64 6.26 -3.75 20.34
C TRP A 64 6.93 -4.21 19.05
N ALA A 65 8.09 -3.68 18.73
CA ALA A 65 8.86 -4.14 17.56
C ALA A 65 9.32 -5.60 17.70
N ILE A 66 9.76 -6.00 18.89
CA ILE A 66 10.14 -7.39 19.19
C ILE A 66 8.93 -8.32 19.15
N LEU A 67 7.80 -7.91 19.71
CA LEU A 67 6.56 -8.67 19.70
C LEU A 67 6.01 -8.85 18.28
N LEU A 68 6.04 -7.79 17.48
CA LEU A 68 5.62 -7.83 16.08
C LEU A 68 6.56 -8.72 15.25
N ALA A 69 7.88 -8.64 15.47
CA ALA A 69 8.83 -9.50 14.79
C ALA A 69 8.62 -10.98 15.15
N GLY A 70 8.36 -11.29 16.43
CA GLY A 70 8.02 -12.63 16.87
C GLY A 70 6.74 -13.18 16.22
N LEU A 71 5.72 -12.32 16.05
CA LEU A 71 4.51 -12.67 15.30
C LEU A 71 4.81 -12.96 13.83
N MET A 72 5.63 -12.12 13.19
CA MET A 72 6.02 -12.32 11.80
C MET A 72 6.84 -13.60 11.59
N ASP A 73 7.71 -13.95 12.55
CA ASP A 73 8.43 -15.22 12.52
C ASP A 73 7.50 -16.42 12.63
N ALA A 74 6.53 -16.37 13.54
CA ALA A 74 5.54 -17.42 13.73
C ALA A 74 4.58 -17.57 12.54
N LEU A 75 4.32 -16.51 11.79
CA LEU A 75 3.48 -16.50 10.59
C LEU A 75 4.21 -17.00 9.33
N GLN A 76 5.53 -16.94 9.29
CA GLN A 76 6.32 -17.29 8.09
C GLN A 76 5.99 -18.66 7.48
N PRO A 77 5.78 -19.75 8.25
CA PRO A 77 5.41 -21.07 7.72
C PRO A 77 4.04 -21.11 7.05
N PHE A 78 3.23 -20.11 7.27
CA PHE A 78 1.84 -20.00 6.80
C PHE A 78 1.69 -18.96 5.67
N GLU A 79 2.79 -18.41 5.15
CA GLU A 79 2.76 -17.43 4.05
C GLU A 79 2.00 -18.02 2.85
N GLY A 80 0.98 -17.28 2.34
CA GLY A 80 0.13 -17.69 1.24
C GLY A 80 -0.89 -18.81 1.56
N LYS A 81 -1.08 -19.18 2.82
CA LYS A 81 -2.04 -20.21 3.26
C LYS A 81 -3.16 -19.59 4.08
N GLU A 82 -4.33 -20.22 4.03
CA GLU A 82 -5.39 -19.94 4.98
C GLU A 82 -4.99 -20.45 6.37
N ILE A 83 -5.26 -19.66 7.40
CA ILE A 83 -4.92 -19.97 8.80
C ILE A 83 -6.22 -20.22 9.56
N THR A 84 -6.32 -21.40 10.21
CA THR A 84 -7.44 -21.73 11.08
C THR A 84 -7.33 -20.97 12.42
N GLU A 85 -8.44 -20.89 13.17
CA GLU A 85 -8.47 -20.25 14.49
C GLU A 85 -7.49 -20.91 15.48
N ASP A 86 -7.40 -22.25 15.47
CA ASP A 86 -6.45 -23.00 16.31
C ASP A 86 -5.00 -22.70 15.94
N GLN A 87 -4.70 -22.62 14.64
CA GLN A 87 -3.37 -22.24 14.15
C GLN A 87 -3.02 -20.82 14.56
N TRP A 88 -3.98 -19.88 14.43
CA TRP A 88 -3.81 -18.51 14.88
C TRP A 88 -3.49 -18.42 16.37
N THR A 89 -4.20 -19.20 17.19
CA THR A 89 -3.95 -19.28 18.62
C THR A 89 -2.51 -19.75 18.92
N GLY A 90 -2.04 -20.77 18.20
CA GLY A 90 -0.66 -21.26 18.30
C GLY A 90 0.38 -20.23 17.87
N ILE A 91 0.13 -19.53 16.76
CA ILE A 91 0.98 -18.46 16.25
C ILE A 91 1.11 -17.32 17.28
N ALA A 92 -0.02 -16.88 17.84
CA ALA A 92 -0.03 -15.86 18.87
C ALA A 92 0.71 -16.31 20.15
N ALA A 93 0.56 -17.56 20.56
CA ALA A 93 1.28 -18.12 21.69
C ALA A 93 2.81 -18.11 21.45
N GLN A 94 3.26 -18.54 20.27
CA GLN A 94 4.67 -18.52 19.89
C GLN A 94 5.25 -17.08 19.88
N ALA A 95 4.51 -16.10 19.38
CA ALA A 95 4.92 -14.70 19.42
C ALA A 95 5.08 -14.19 20.86
N VAL A 96 4.16 -14.56 21.75
CA VAL A 96 4.21 -14.23 23.18
C VAL A 96 5.43 -14.88 23.85
N GLU A 97 5.69 -16.17 23.60
CA GLU A 97 6.86 -16.88 24.15
C GLU A 97 8.17 -16.23 23.70
N THR A 98 8.26 -15.87 22.43
CA THR A 98 9.44 -15.16 21.87
C THR A 98 9.70 -13.84 22.61
N ALA A 99 8.66 -13.04 22.82
CA ALA A 99 8.78 -11.79 23.55
C ALA A 99 9.05 -12.01 25.05
N ALA A 100 8.45 -13.03 25.68
CA ALA A 100 8.70 -13.38 27.08
C ALA A 100 10.16 -13.82 27.33
N ALA A 101 10.80 -14.48 26.39
CA ALA A 101 12.22 -14.82 26.47
C ALA A 101 13.12 -13.56 26.54
N VAL A 102 12.72 -12.47 25.90
CA VAL A 102 13.43 -11.18 25.98
C VAL A 102 13.04 -10.40 27.25
N TYR A 103 11.79 -10.54 27.70
CA TYR A 103 11.21 -9.86 28.86
C TYR A 103 10.76 -10.82 29.98
N PRO A 104 11.66 -11.56 30.62
CA PRO A 104 11.30 -12.62 31.57
C PRO A 104 10.60 -12.13 32.85
N LYS A 105 10.58 -10.81 33.09
CA LYS A 105 9.88 -10.19 34.23
C LYS A 105 8.44 -9.77 33.90
N THR A 106 8.02 -9.85 32.63
CA THR A 106 6.68 -9.47 32.19
C THR A 106 5.82 -10.74 32.11
N ALA A 107 4.63 -10.71 32.71
CA ALA A 107 3.73 -11.85 32.66
C ALA A 107 3.29 -12.14 31.20
N PRO A 108 3.23 -13.40 30.78
CA PRO A 108 2.80 -13.76 29.42
C PRO A 108 1.42 -13.22 29.03
N ASP A 109 0.49 -13.14 29.97
CA ASP A 109 -0.85 -12.59 29.74
C ASP A 109 -0.81 -11.09 29.42
N GLN A 110 0.12 -10.33 30.02
CA GLN A 110 0.34 -8.92 29.67
C GLN A 110 0.89 -8.80 28.25
N ILE A 111 1.85 -9.63 27.86
CA ILE A 111 2.40 -9.65 26.50
C ILE A 111 1.31 -10.01 25.49
N ARG A 112 0.43 -10.94 25.82
CA ARG A 112 -0.72 -11.31 24.98
C ARG A 112 -1.72 -10.15 24.84
N ALA A 113 -1.98 -9.44 25.93
CA ALA A 113 -2.83 -8.24 25.89
C ALA A 113 -2.22 -7.14 25.01
N ASP A 114 -0.91 -6.94 25.09
CA ASP A 114 -0.18 -5.98 24.24
C ASP A 114 -0.23 -6.39 22.75
N LEU A 115 -0.13 -7.69 22.43
CA LEU A 115 -0.28 -8.18 21.06
C LEU A 115 -1.67 -7.88 20.49
N ASN A 116 -2.71 -8.18 21.26
CA ASN A 116 -4.08 -7.91 20.86
C ASN A 116 -4.34 -6.40 20.68
N ALA A 117 -3.84 -5.58 21.62
CA ALA A 117 -3.96 -4.12 21.56
C ALA A 117 -3.25 -3.56 20.31
N MET A 118 -2.06 -4.06 19.98
CA MET A 118 -1.29 -3.67 18.79
C MET A 118 -2.04 -4.00 17.50
N LEU A 119 -2.50 -5.24 17.33
CA LEU A 119 -3.21 -5.67 16.13
C LEU A 119 -4.55 -4.95 15.96
N THR A 120 -5.29 -4.76 17.06
CA THR A 120 -6.54 -3.99 17.05
C THR A 120 -6.30 -2.54 16.66
N SER A 121 -5.21 -1.92 17.17
CA SER A 121 -4.83 -0.55 16.80
C SER A 121 -4.45 -0.44 15.32
N PHE A 122 -3.71 -1.41 14.78
CA PHE A 122 -3.34 -1.41 13.36
C PHE A 122 -4.57 -1.52 12.46
N ARG A 123 -5.51 -2.39 12.81
CA ARG A 123 -6.79 -2.53 12.08
C ARG A 123 -7.63 -1.24 12.15
N ALA A 124 -7.74 -0.64 13.32
CA ALA A 124 -8.50 0.60 13.51
C ALA A 124 -7.93 1.74 12.65
N LEU A 125 -6.60 1.93 12.67
CA LEU A 125 -5.93 2.97 11.89
C LEU A 125 -6.14 2.78 10.38
N THR A 126 -5.95 1.56 9.85
CA THR A 126 -6.14 1.30 8.42
C THR A 126 -7.62 1.39 7.99
N ALA A 127 -8.55 1.30 8.93
CA ALA A 127 -9.98 1.55 8.71
C ALA A 127 -10.40 3.02 8.91
N GLY A 128 -9.46 3.90 9.23
CA GLY A 128 -9.74 5.31 9.55
C GLY A 128 -10.51 5.49 10.87
N GLN A 129 -10.38 4.54 11.79
CA GLN A 129 -11.00 4.54 13.11
C GLN A 129 -10.01 4.94 14.20
N GLU A 130 -10.50 5.40 15.34
CA GLU A 130 -9.65 5.70 16.48
C GLU A 130 -9.12 4.40 17.11
N PRO A 131 -7.79 4.25 17.28
CA PRO A 131 -7.22 3.04 17.85
C PRO A 131 -7.40 2.99 19.37
N PRO A 132 -7.54 1.79 19.98
CA PRO A 132 -7.68 1.64 21.43
C PRO A 132 -6.42 2.07 22.21
N VAL A 133 -5.26 1.98 21.56
CA VAL A 133 -4.00 2.54 22.08
C VAL A 133 -3.64 3.74 21.21
N HIS A 134 -3.42 4.88 21.88
CA HIS A 134 -3.06 6.09 21.15
C HIS A 134 -1.66 5.94 20.55
N VAL A 135 -1.62 5.65 19.25
CA VAL A 135 -0.41 5.64 18.45
C VAL A 135 -0.52 6.78 17.44
N GLN A 136 0.31 7.80 17.62
CA GLN A 136 0.31 8.93 16.69
C GLN A 136 1.16 8.58 15.45
N PRO A 137 0.59 8.52 14.24
CA PRO A 137 1.36 8.33 13.02
C PRO A 137 2.41 9.43 12.85
N MET A 138 3.55 9.06 12.27
CA MET A 138 4.60 10.01 11.91
C MET A 138 4.35 10.53 10.50
N ASP A 139 4.68 11.79 10.26
CA ASP A 139 4.84 12.29 8.90
C ASP A 139 6.16 11.77 8.26
N LEU A 140 6.23 11.86 6.94
CA LEU A 140 7.39 11.38 6.20
C LEU A 140 8.68 12.12 6.59
N GLY A 141 8.60 13.42 6.96
CA GLY A 141 9.74 14.21 7.38
C GLY A 141 10.31 13.77 8.72
N ALA A 142 9.44 13.47 9.69
CA ALA A 142 9.83 12.90 10.96
C ALA A 142 10.42 11.49 10.81
N TYR A 143 9.84 10.66 9.95
CA TYR A 143 10.31 9.32 9.64
C TYR A 143 11.68 9.32 8.92
N ALA A 144 11.94 10.28 8.05
CA ALA A 144 13.17 10.34 7.24
C ALA A 144 14.46 10.22 8.08
N ARG A 145 14.44 10.67 9.33
CA ARG A 145 15.60 10.56 10.25
C ARG A 145 15.94 9.12 10.62
N TYR A 146 14.97 8.22 10.52
CA TYR A 146 15.07 6.82 10.94
C TYR A 146 15.20 5.85 9.77
N MET A 147 15.07 6.34 8.53
CA MET A 147 15.15 5.52 7.33
C MET A 147 16.53 4.87 7.18
N ALA A 148 16.54 3.56 6.96
CA ALA A 148 17.73 2.80 6.61
C ALA A 148 17.97 2.76 5.09
N ALA A 149 16.91 2.88 4.31
CA ALA A 149 16.87 2.87 2.85
C ALA A 149 15.89 3.93 2.33
N PRO A 150 15.86 4.25 1.04
CA PRO A 150 14.82 5.05 0.44
C PRO A 150 13.44 4.48 0.75
N HIS A 151 12.47 5.34 1.08
CA HIS A 151 11.12 4.92 1.42
C HIS A 151 10.39 4.29 0.22
N ARG A 152 10.69 4.75 -0.99
CA ARG A 152 10.08 4.29 -2.24
C ARG A 152 11.10 4.32 -3.38
N MET A 153 10.96 3.38 -4.30
CA MET A 153 11.68 3.36 -5.56
C MET A 153 10.67 3.34 -6.71
N ASP A 154 10.81 4.26 -7.64
CA ASP A 154 10.03 4.28 -8.87
C ASP A 154 10.80 3.53 -9.97
N LEU A 155 10.20 2.47 -10.51
CA LEU A 155 10.77 1.61 -11.56
C LEU A 155 10.13 2.02 -12.90
N MET A 156 10.91 2.66 -13.77
CA MET A 156 10.47 2.99 -15.13
C MET A 156 10.58 1.74 -16.00
N VAL A 157 9.60 0.84 -15.86
CA VAL A 157 9.62 -0.47 -16.53
C VAL A 157 9.34 -0.38 -18.04
N SER A 158 8.74 0.70 -18.50
CA SER A 158 8.44 0.95 -19.91
C SER A 158 9.08 2.26 -20.37
N SER A 159 9.72 2.24 -21.52
CA SER A 159 10.32 3.42 -22.15
C SER A 159 9.26 4.27 -22.88
N MET A 160 9.58 5.54 -23.13
CA MET A 160 8.76 6.42 -23.97
C MET A 160 8.92 6.09 -25.45
N GLU A 161 10.12 5.72 -25.86
CA GLU A 161 10.49 5.35 -27.21
C GLU A 161 11.10 3.97 -27.22
N LYS A 162 10.76 3.20 -28.25
CA LYS A 162 11.32 1.89 -28.51
C LYS A 162 11.67 1.79 -29.99
N ASP A 163 12.90 1.41 -30.27
CA ASP A 163 13.42 1.27 -31.63
C ASP A 163 13.22 2.55 -32.48
N GLY A 164 13.43 3.71 -31.87
CA GLY A 164 13.29 5.01 -32.53
C GLY A 164 11.85 5.48 -32.78
N THR A 165 10.86 4.75 -32.26
CA THR A 165 9.44 5.08 -32.37
C THR A 165 8.81 5.36 -31.00
N TRP A 166 7.85 6.28 -30.98
CA TRP A 166 7.08 6.57 -29.79
C TRP A 166 6.31 5.32 -29.33
N HIS A 167 6.57 4.86 -28.12
CA HIS A 167 6.05 3.58 -27.59
C HIS A 167 4.86 3.76 -26.65
N CYS A 168 4.78 4.84 -25.86
CA CYS A 168 3.61 5.09 -25.03
C CYS A 168 2.35 5.27 -25.89
N ASN A 169 1.21 4.72 -25.47
CA ASN A 169 -0.07 4.83 -26.17
C ASN A 169 -0.77 6.20 -26.03
N GLN A 170 -0.10 7.16 -25.39
CA GLN A 170 -0.45 8.60 -25.33
C GLN A 170 0.78 9.45 -25.64
N LYS A 171 0.56 10.67 -26.13
CA LYS A 171 1.62 11.66 -26.40
C LYS A 171 1.30 12.97 -25.70
N CYS A 172 1.30 12.92 -24.37
CA CYS A 172 0.91 14.04 -23.52
C CYS A 172 1.76 15.29 -23.81
N LEU A 173 1.11 16.46 -23.94
CA LEU A 173 1.77 17.73 -24.30
C LEU A 173 2.84 18.17 -23.30
N HIS A 174 2.70 17.78 -22.04
CA HIS A 174 3.62 18.14 -20.95
C HIS A 174 4.26 16.90 -20.31
N CYS A 175 4.44 15.83 -21.08
CA CYS A 175 5.12 14.65 -20.62
C CYS A 175 6.57 14.98 -20.22
N TYR A 176 6.88 14.84 -18.92
CA TYR A 176 8.21 15.15 -18.40
C TYR A 176 9.32 14.24 -18.94
N ALA A 177 8.94 13.03 -19.39
CA ALA A 177 9.87 12.06 -19.93
C ALA A 177 9.99 12.13 -21.48
N ALA A 178 9.12 12.91 -22.15
CA ALA A 178 9.24 13.15 -23.57
C ALA A 178 10.50 13.99 -23.85
N ASN A 179 11.19 13.68 -24.94
CA ASN A 179 12.43 14.35 -25.34
C ASN A 179 13.59 14.27 -24.35
N GLN A 180 13.51 13.39 -23.34
CA GLN A 180 14.64 13.09 -22.47
C GLN A 180 15.49 11.97 -23.07
N PRO A 181 16.84 12.08 -23.05
CA PRO A 181 17.71 11.01 -23.54
C PRO A 181 17.43 9.65 -22.88
N LEU A 182 17.03 9.67 -21.59
CA LEU A 182 16.67 8.47 -20.83
C LEU A 182 15.29 7.90 -21.22
N GLY A 183 14.44 8.67 -21.91
CA GLY A 183 13.15 8.18 -22.40
C GLY A 183 13.26 7.18 -23.54
N ALA A 184 14.41 7.16 -24.25
CA ALA A 184 14.71 6.28 -25.38
C ALA A 184 15.68 5.14 -25.02
N VAL A 185 15.93 4.91 -23.74
CA VAL A 185 16.83 3.82 -23.28
C VAL A 185 16.19 2.48 -23.57
N LYS A 186 17.00 1.50 -24.02
CA LYS A 186 16.54 0.12 -24.18
C LYS A 186 15.92 -0.40 -22.89
N GLU A 187 14.72 -0.92 -23.00
CA GLU A 187 14.03 -1.55 -21.87
C GLU A 187 14.80 -2.77 -21.36
N LEU A 188 14.84 -2.92 -20.06
CA LEU A 188 15.28 -4.14 -19.43
C LEU A 188 14.26 -5.27 -19.72
N ASP A 189 14.75 -6.47 -19.90
CA ASP A 189 13.92 -7.66 -19.99
C ASP A 189 13.36 -8.07 -18.61
N THR A 190 12.52 -9.10 -18.59
CA THR A 190 11.86 -9.60 -17.38
C THR A 190 12.88 -10.01 -16.32
N ASP A 191 13.90 -10.79 -16.69
CA ASP A 191 14.90 -11.31 -15.75
C ASP A 191 15.72 -10.18 -15.13
N GLN A 192 16.06 -9.18 -15.92
CA GLN A 192 16.77 -8.00 -15.46
C GLN A 192 15.92 -7.20 -14.46
N TRP A 193 14.61 -7.02 -14.71
CA TRP A 193 13.71 -6.37 -13.77
C TRP A 193 13.52 -7.19 -12.50
N LEU A 194 13.40 -8.51 -12.58
CA LEU A 194 13.35 -9.39 -11.41
C LEU A 194 14.62 -9.22 -10.55
N ALA A 195 15.80 -9.13 -11.19
CA ALA A 195 17.05 -8.86 -10.47
C ALA A 195 17.06 -7.47 -9.79
N VAL A 196 16.48 -6.43 -10.43
CA VAL A 196 16.33 -5.09 -9.82
C VAL A 196 15.41 -5.16 -8.61
N ILE A 197 14.26 -5.84 -8.71
CA ILE A 197 13.30 -6.02 -7.60
C ILE A 197 14.00 -6.71 -6.42
N GLN A 198 14.78 -7.77 -6.66
CA GLN A 198 15.54 -8.45 -5.60
C GLN A 198 16.58 -7.52 -4.95
N LYS A 199 17.28 -6.68 -5.73
CA LYS A 199 18.21 -5.68 -5.17
C LYS A 199 17.48 -4.64 -4.31
N CYS A 200 16.30 -4.18 -4.71
CA CYS A 200 15.47 -3.28 -3.91
C CYS A 200 15.08 -3.93 -2.57
N ARG A 201 14.70 -5.23 -2.60
CA ARG A 201 14.41 -6.01 -1.39
C ARG A 201 15.64 -6.11 -0.48
N ALA A 202 16.78 -6.48 -1.02
CA ALA A 202 18.03 -6.58 -0.26
C ALA A 202 18.48 -5.24 0.33
N ALA A 203 18.20 -4.14 -0.37
CA ALA A 203 18.45 -2.78 0.13
C ALA A 203 17.48 -2.34 1.24
N GLY A 204 16.38 -3.09 1.46
CA GLY A 204 15.37 -2.75 2.47
C GLY A 204 14.42 -1.63 2.06
N ILE A 205 14.19 -1.44 0.76
CA ILE A 205 13.23 -0.46 0.24
C ILE A 205 11.83 -1.05 0.43
N PRO A 206 10.90 -0.39 1.17
CA PRO A 206 9.60 -0.99 1.48
C PRO A 206 8.55 -0.82 0.38
N GLN A 207 8.72 0.13 -0.55
CA GLN A 207 7.71 0.44 -1.57
C GLN A 207 8.31 0.49 -2.97
N LEU A 208 7.57 -0.05 -3.95
CA LEU A 208 7.88 0.05 -5.37
C LEU A 208 6.73 0.69 -6.14
N THR A 209 7.06 1.58 -7.07
CA THR A 209 6.10 2.12 -8.04
C THR A 209 6.51 1.66 -9.44
N PHE A 210 5.64 0.94 -10.10
CA PHE A 210 5.79 0.62 -11.51
C PHE A 210 5.28 1.80 -12.35
N THR A 211 6.14 2.34 -13.18
CA THR A 211 5.89 3.53 -14.00
C THR A 211 6.65 3.44 -15.31
N GLY A 212 6.73 4.54 -16.05
CA GLY A 212 7.50 4.60 -17.30
C GLY A 212 6.79 5.46 -18.34
N GLY A 213 6.82 5.02 -19.59
CA GLY A 213 5.94 5.51 -20.63
C GLY A 213 4.50 5.13 -20.29
N GLU A 214 4.16 3.89 -20.59
CA GLU A 214 2.94 3.28 -20.09
C GLU A 214 3.23 1.82 -19.68
N PRO A 215 3.30 1.52 -18.39
CA PRO A 215 3.69 0.20 -17.91
C PRO A 215 2.70 -0.91 -18.30
N THR A 216 1.43 -0.60 -18.51
CA THR A 216 0.42 -1.59 -18.95
C THR A 216 0.61 -2.06 -20.39
N MET A 217 1.53 -1.48 -21.15
CA MET A 217 1.93 -1.98 -22.46
C MET A 217 2.93 -3.14 -22.39
N ARG A 218 3.46 -3.44 -21.20
CA ARG A 218 4.33 -4.61 -21.00
C ARG A 218 3.51 -5.87 -20.78
N ASN A 219 3.81 -6.91 -21.52
CA ASN A 219 3.13 -8.21 -21.38
C ASN A 219 3.49 -8.94 -20.09
N ASP A 220 4.63 -8.62 -19.49
CA ASP A 220 5.14 -9.24 -18.26
C ASP A 220 4.85 -8.43 -16.98
N LEU A 221 4.06 -7.34 -17.08
CA LEU A 221 3.76 -6.46 -15.94
C LEU A 221 3.19 -7.24 -14.75
N VAL A 222 2.25 -8.15 -14.97
CA VAL A 222 1.65 -8.97 -13.91
C VAL A 222 2.71 -9.82 -13.22
N SER A 223 3.65 -10.41 -13.97
CA SER A 223 4.76 -11.19 -13.41
C SER A 223 5.71 -10.33 -12.56
N LEU A 224 5.98 -9.09 -12.99
CA LEU A 224 6.80 -8.15 -12.22
C LEU A 224 6.11 -7.74 -10.91
N VAL A 225 4.80 -7.48 -10.96
CA VAL A 225 4.00 -7.17 -9.76
C VAL A 225 3.97 -8.36 -8.81
N HIS A 226 3.78 -9.58 -9.34
CA HIS A 226 3.80 -10.81 -8.54
C HIS A 226 5.15 -11.01 -7.84
N ALA A 227 6.26 -10.76 -8.52
CA ALA A 227 7.60 -10.84 -7.92
C ALA A 227 7.85 -9.77 -6.84
N ALA A 228 7.02 -8.72 -6.81
CA ALA A 228 7.11 -7.62 -5.87
C ALA A 228 6.13 -7.74 -4.67
N GLN A 229 5.51 -8.88 -4.42
CA GLN A 229 4.53 -9.10 -3.32
C GLN A 229 5.04 -8.69 -1.94
N TRP A 230 6.36 -8.75 -1.73
CA TRP A 230 6.99 -8.35 -0.49
C TRP A 230 6.88 -6.84 -0.21
N PHE A 231 6.75 -6.04 -1.27
CA PHE A 231 6.68 -4.59 -1.19
C PHE A 231 5.24 -4.09 -1.08
N VAL A 232 5.08 -2.85 -0.62
CA VAL A 232 3.90 -2.08 -0.99
C VAL A 232 4.07 -1.64 -2.43
N THR A 233 3.14 -2.01 -3.29
CA THR A 233 3.24 -1.80 -4.73
C THR A 233 2.23 -0.78 -5.24
N ARG A 234 2.70 0.07 -6.14
CA ARG A 234 1.87 1.04 -6.86
C ARG A 234 2.10 0.93 -8.35
N LEU A 235 1.05 1.08 -9.12
CA LEU A 235 1.09 1.25 -10.57
C LEU A 235 0.68 2.67 -10.93
N ASN A 236 1.56 3.42 -11.62
CA ASN A 236 1.22 4.69 -12.24
C ASN A 236 0.94 4.44 -13.72
N THR A 237 -0.25 4.76 -14.18
CA THR A 237 -0.73 4.48 -15.53
C THR A 237 -1.64 5.57 -16.07
N ASN A 238 -1.79 5.64 -17.39
CA ASN A 238 -2.83 6.45 -18.01
C ASN A 238 -4.21 5.77 -18.00
N GLY A 239 -4.29 4.52 -17.59
CA GLY A 239 -5.52 3.77 -17.36
C GLY A 239 -6.19 3.19 -18.59
N ARG A 240 -5.75 3.51 -19.81
CA ARG A 240 -6.42 3.08 -21.06
C ARG A 240 -6.46 1.58 -21.27
N MET A 241 -5.45 0.85 -20.79
CA MET A 241 -5.35 -0.60 -20.94
C MET A 241 -5.79 -1.38 -19.69
N LEU A 242 -6.35 -0.73 -18.70
CA LEU A 242 -6.88 -1.37 -17.49
C LEU A 242 -8.21 -2.08 -17.80
N THR A 243 -8.14 -3.21 -18.49
CA THR A 243 -9.30 -4.08 -18.68
C THR A 243 -9.70 -4.75 -17.36
N SER A 244 -10.96 -5.23 -17.27
CA SER A 244 -11.41 -5.98 -16.08
C SER A 244 -10.56 -7.24 -15.83
N ALA A 245 -10.04 -7.89 -16.89
CA ALA A 245 -9.16 -9.04 -16.76
C ALA A 245 -7.82 -8.63 -16.13
N LEU A 246 -7.13 -7.64 -16.73
CA LEU A 246 -5.84 -7.16 -16.23
C LEU A 246 -5.94 -6.64 -14.79
N CYS A 247 -7.02 -5.93 -14.44
CA CYS A 247 -7.20 -5.43 -13.08
C CYS A 247 -7.34 -6.58 -12.06
N ARG A 248 -8.03 -7.67 -12.42
CA ARG A 248 -8.10 -8.86 -11.57
C ARG A 248 -6.75 -9.55 -11.44
N GLU A 249 -6.04 -9.77 -12.55
CA GLU A 249 -4.70 -10.37 -12.55
C GLU A 249 -3.70 -9.55 -11.70
N LEU A 250 -3.75 -8.21 -11.79
CA LEU A 250 -2.92 -7.33 -10.97
C LEU A 250 -3.30 -7.40 -9.48
N ALA A 251 -4.59 -7.49 -9.15
CA ALA A 251 -5.06 -7.66 -7.78
C ALA A 251 -4.62 -9.01 -7.21
N ASP A 252 -4.75 -10.09 -7.97
CA ASP A 252 -4.30 -11.44 -7.60
C ASP A 252 -2.77 -11.51 -7.47
N ALA A 253 -2.04 -10.73 -8.28
CA ALA A 253 -0.59 -10.55 -8.15
C ALA A 253 -0.18 -9.67 -6.95
N SER A 254 -1.13 -9.22 -6.14
CA SER A 254 -0.90 -8.38 -4.96
C SER A 254 -0.52 -6.92 -5.24
N LEU A 255 -1.03 -6.33 -6.30
CA LEU A 255 -0.94 -4.87 -6.49
C LEU A 255 -1.79 -4.16 -5.43
N ASP A 256 -1.18 -3.22 -4.68
CA ASP A 256 -1.89 -2.49 -3.61
C ASP A 256 -2.69 -1.31 -4.15
N SER A 257 -2.12 -0.56 -5.07
CA SER A 257 -2.74 0.69 -5.53
C SER A 257 -2.43 1.00 -6.98
N VAL A 258 -3.38 1.68 -7.60
CA VAL A 258 -3.23 2.24 -8.96
C VAL A 258 -3.42 3.75 -8.89
N GLN A 259 -2.49 4.49 -9.46
CA GLN A 259 -2.64 5.91 -9.68
C GLN A 259 -2.90 6.15 -11.17
N VAL A 260 -4.09 6.62 -11.50
CA VAL A 260 -4.48 6.92 -12.89
C VAL A 260 -4.37 8.41 -13.14
N THR A 261 -3.74 8.81 -14.25
CA THR A 261 -3.67 10.20 -14.65
C THR A 261 -4.88 10.59 -15.49
N LEU A 262 -5.69 11.54 -14.98
CA LEU A 262 -6.85 12.08 -15.66
C LEU A 262 -6.81 13.61 -15.59
N TYR A 263 -6.62 14.27 -16.73
CA TYR A 263 -6.40 15.71 -16.77
C TYR A 263 -7.65 16.56 -16.65
N SER A 264 -8.79 16.05 -17.10
CA SER A 264 -10.08 16.75 -17.05
C SER A 264 -11.24 15.76 -17.01
N ALA A 265 -12.36 16.19 -16.46
CA ALA A 265 -13.63 15.52 -16.61
C ALA A 265 -14.27 15.76 -17.98
N ASP A 266 -13.79 16.79 -18.70
CA ASP A 266 -14.17 17.06 -20.08
C ASP A 266 -13.32 16.24 -21.03
N GLU A 267 -13.98 15.46 -21.88
CA GLU A 267 -13.33 14.55 -22.83
C GLU A 267 -12.43 15.28 -23.83
N ALA A 268 -12.91 16.40 -24.37
CA ALA A 268 -12.17 17.15 -25.39
C ALA A 268 -10.88 17.74 -24.81
N ILE A 269 -10.96 18.28 -23.60
CA ILE A 269 -9.81 18.82 -22.86
C ILE A 269 -8.83 17.69 -22.54
N HIS A 270 -9.33 16.58 -21.98
CA HIS A 270 -8.47 15.44 -21.66
C HIS A 270 -7.73 14.93 -22.90
N ASN A 271 -8.46 14.62 -23.98
CA ASN A 271 -7.90 14.08 -25.21
C ASN A 271 -6.89 15.02 -25.86
N THR A 272 -7.12 16.32 -25.79
CA THR A 272 -6.16 17.34 -26.26
C THR A 272 -4.87 17.28 -25.45
N LEU A 273 -4.94 17.23 -24.12
CA LEU A 273 -3.78 17.24 -23.23
C LEU A 273 -2.95 15.96 -23.33
N VAL A 274 -3.60 14.81 -23.54
CA VAL A 274 -2.89 13.54 -23.68
C VAL A 274 -2.49 13.22 -25.12
N GLY A 275 -2.90 14.05 -26.09
CA GLY A 275 -2.57 13.90 -27.51
C GLY A 275 -3.09 12.60 -28.15
N ALA A 276 -4.19 12.06 -27.63
CA ALA A 276 -4.81 10.85 -28.13
C ALA A 276 -6.29 10.76 -27.73
N PRO A 277 -7.18 10.20 -28.55
CA PRO A 277 -8.53 9.83 -28.12
C PRO A 277 -8.43 8.68 -27.15
N GLY A 278 -8.95 8.80 -25.94
CA GLY A 278 -8.82 7.74 -24.92
C GLY A 278 -9.49 8.03 -23.59
N TYR A 279 -10.24 9.13 -23.50
CA TYR A 279 -10.96 9.51 -22.29
C TYR A 279 -11.87 8.38 -21.78
N ALA A 280 -12.71 7.83 -22.68
CA ALA A 280 -13.63 6.77 -22.33
C ALA A 280 -12.92 5.51 -21.83
N ASP A 281 -11.78 5.14 -22.46
CA ASP A 281 -10.95 4.01 -22.04
C ASP A 281 -10.37 4.24 -20.63
N THR A 282 -9.85 5.46 -20.37
CA THR A 282 -9.30 5.84 -19.05
C THR A 282 -10.38 5.76 -17.97
N ILE A 283 -11.59 6.29 -18.23
CA ILE A 283 -12.72 6.20 -17.28
C ILE A 283 -13.12 4.74 -17.04
N SER A 284 -13.19 3.93 -18.10
CA SER A 284 -13.48 2.50 -17.97
C SER A 284 -12.41 1.78 -17.17
N GLY A 285 -11.14 2.10 -17.40
CA GLY A 285 -10.01 1.55 -16.65
C GLY A 285 -10.06 1.88 -15.16
N ILE A 286 -10.43 3.12 -14.80
CA ILE A 286 -10.64 3.52 -13.40
C ILE A 286 -11.74 2.65 -12.76
N ARG A 287 -12.88 2.46 -13.44
CA ARG A 287 -13.98 1.64 -12.95
C ARG A 287 -13.57 0.18 -12.77
N ASN A 288 -12.90 -0.39 -13.76
CA ASN A 288 -12.41 -1.77 -13.70
C ASN A 288 -11.46 -1.99 -12.53
N ALA A 289 -10.56 -1.05 -12.27
CA ALA A 289 -9.63 -1.12 -11.14
C ALA A 289 -10.36 -1.06 -9.79
N VAL A 290 -11.36 -0.17 -9.65
CA VAL A 290 -12.22 -0.09 -8.45
C VAL A 290 -13.01 -1.38 -8.26
N GLU A 291 -13.61 -1.93 -9.32
CA GLU A 291 -14.38 -3.17 -9.28
C GLU A 291 -13.52 -4.39 -8.93
N ALA A 292 -12.28 -4.43 -9.38
CA ALA A 292 -11.29 -5.43 -8.98
C ALA A 292 -10.80 -5.26 -7.53
N GLY A 293 -11.19 -4.15 -6.88
CA GLY A 293 -10.87 -3.86 -5.48
C GLY A 293 -9.47 -3.30 -5.24
N LEU A 294 -8.82 -2.81 -6.25
CA LEU A 294 -7.59 -2.05 -6.12
C LEU A 294 -7.87 -0.69 -5.46
N ASN A 295 -6.90 -0.17 -4.70
CA ASN A 295 -6.97 1.21 -4.22
C ASN A 295 -6.64 2.15 -5.37
N VAL A 296 -7.63 2.93 -5.82
CA VAL A 296 -7.45 3.84 -6.96
C VAL A 296 -7.29 5.27 -6.46
N SER A 297 -6.22 5.91 -6.91
CA SER A 297 -6.02 7.35 -6.80
C SER A 297 -5.98 7.98 -8.19
N ILE A 298 -6.39 9.23 -8.29
CA ILE A 298 -6.38 9.95 -9.55
C ILE A 298 -5.42 11.13 -9.42
N ASN A 299 -4.51 11.21 -10.38
CA ASN A 299 -3.58 12.33 -10.50
C ASN A 299 -4.10 13.27 -11.59
N THR A 300 -4.39 14.52 -11.22
CA THR A 300 -4.83 15.55 -12.14
C THR A 300 -3.79 16.67 -12.18
N PRO A 301 -2.85 16.65 -13.13
CA PRO A 301 -1.90 17.74 -13.30
C PRO A 301 -2.65 19.01 -13.72
N LEU A 302 -2.38 20.10 -13.04
CA LEU A 302 -2.95 21.41 -13.39
C LEU A 302 -2.05 22.08 -14.42
N CYS A 303 -2.59 22.34 -15.61
CA CYS A 303 -1.90 22.98 -16.70
C CYS A 303 -2.59 24.32 -17.04
N SER A 304 -1.83 25.40 -17.17
CA SER A 304 -2.34 26.71 -17.62
C SER A 304 -2.29 26.80 -19.14
N LEU A 305 -3.10 25.99 -19.85
CA LEU A 305 -3.16 26.08 -21.32
C LEU A 305 -4.08 27.19 -21.84
N GLU A 306 -5.08 27.61 -21.04
CA GLU A 306 -5.91 28.77 -21.31
C GLU A 306 -6.62 29.29 -20.04
N PRO A 307 -6.94 30.62 -19.96
CA PRO A 307 -7.66 31.22 -18.83
C PRO A 307 -9.07 30.69 -18.59
N GLY A 308 -9.64 29.90 -19.52
CA GLY A 308 -10.96 29.30 -19.43
C GLY A 308 -10.99 27.91 -18.76
N LEU A 309 -9.87 27.20 -18.68
CA LEU A 309 -9.79 25.83 -18.12
C LEU A 309 -10.09 25.77 -16.62
N HIS A 310 -9.82 26.84 -15.88
CA HIS A 310 -10.13 26.93 -14.46
C HIS A 310 -11.64 26.98 -14.14
N ARG A 311 -12.49 27.35 -15.09
CA ARG A 311 -13.95 27.42 -14.89
C ARG A 311 -14.60 26.04 -14.84
N ASN A 312 -13.97 25.01 -15.41
CA ASN A 312 -14.51 23.64 -15.46
C ASN A 312 -14.09 22.78 -14.28
N ALA A 313 -13.26 23.27 -13.37
CA ALA A 313 -12.90 22.57 -12.14
C ALA A 313 -14.16 22.27 -11.28
N GLY A 314 -15.19 23.13 -11.33
CA GLY A 314 -16.45 22.91 -10.63
C GLY A 314 -17.29 21.75 -11.17
N ALA A 315 -17.30 21.53 -12.50
CA ALA A 315 -17.99 20.38 -13.10
C ALA A 315 -17.22 19.07 -12.85
N GLY A 316 -15.87 19.15 -12.78
CA GLY A 316 -15.02 18.04 -12.39
C GLY A 316 -15.28 17.57 -10.96
N GLN A 317 -15.54 18.47 -10.00
CA GLN A 317 -15.86 18.09 -8.62
C GLN A 317 -17.12 17.22 -8.50
N LEU A 318 -18.13 17.41 -9.34
CA LEU A 318 -19.35 16.58 -9.34
C LEU A 318 -19.10 15.17 -9.87
N SER A 319 -18.27 15.00 -10.89
CA SER A 319 -17.91 13.67 -11.41
C SER A 319 -16.90 12.96 -10.47
N TRP A 320 -16.03 13.69 -9.78
CA TRP A 320 -15.16 13.20 -8.73
C TRP A 320 -15.94 12.65 -7.52
N ARG A 321 -16.97 13.36 -7.07
CA ARG A 321 -17.85 12.87 -6.01
C ARG A 321 -18.54 11.56 -6.40
N ALA A 322 -18.93 11.39 -7.65
CA ALA A 322 -19.54 10.14 -8.14
C ALA A 322 -18.52 8.97 -8.16
N LEU A 323 -17.26 9.22 -8.53
CA LEU A 323 -16.17 8.22 -8.49
C LEU A 323 -15.77 7.88 -7.05
N CYS A 324 -15.67 8.87 -6.16
CA CYS A 324 -15.45 8.64 -4.72
C CYS A 324 -16.62 7.88 -4.07
N HIS A 325 -17.87 8.11 -4.50
CA HIS A 325 -19.04 7.33 -4.05
C HIS A 325 -18.98 5.88 -4.50
N LEU A 326 -18.50 5.60 -5.71
CA LEU A 326 -18.28 4.23 -6.21
C LEU A 326 -17.21 3.51 -5.38
N GLN A 327 -16.15 4.19 -5.01
CA GLN A 327 -15.09 3.64 -4.15
C GLN A 327 -15.61 3.32 -2.75
N ARG A 328 -16.43 4.19 -2.15
CA ARG A 328 -17.09 3.94 -0.86
C ARG A 328 -18.16 2.84 -0.93
N ALA A 329 -18.92 2.76 -2.03
CA ALA A 329 -19.94 1.72 -2.21
C ALA A 329 -19.32 0.32 -2.36
N ASN A 330 -18.13 0.19 -2.96
CA ASN A 330 -17.45 -1.10 -3.10
C ASN A 330 -16.76 -1.56 -1.81
N SER A 331 -16.27 -0.66 -0.98
CA SER A 331 -15.80 -1.03 0.36
C SER A 331 -16.92 -1.61 1.23
N HIS A 332 -18.18 -1.17 0.99
CA HIS A 332 -19.36 -1.73 1.66
C HIS A 332 -19.92 -3.01 1.00
N ARG A 333 -19.67 -3.24 -0.31
CA ARG A 333 -20.14 -4.44 -1.01
C ARG A 333 -19.28 -5.67 -0.73
N ARG A 334 -18.00 -5.54 -0.47
CA ARG A 334 -17.13 -6.67 -0.07
C ARG A 334 -17.59 -7.33 1.24
N GLY A 335 -18.27 -6.59 2.14
CA GLY A 335 -18.87 -7.14 3.36
C GLY A 335 -20.19 -7.88 3.18
N ARG A 336 -20.82 -7.89 1.97
CA ARG A 336 -22.17 -8.47 1.78
C ARG A 336 -22.24 -9.73 0.91
N ASN A 337 -21.18 -10.18 0.29
CA ASN A 337 -21.22 -11.31 -0.67
C ASN A 337 -20.54 -12.59 -0.17
N ARG A 338 -20.43 -12.81 1.15
CA ARG A 338 -20.18 -14.16 1.70
C ARG A 338 -21.43 -14.67 2.41
N PRO A 339 -21.81 -15.96 2.23
CA PRO A 339 -22.98 -16.53 2.91
C PRO A 339 -22.75 -16.49 4.42
N GLN A 340 -23.71 -15.90 5.14
CA GLN A 340 -23.78 -15.97 6.60
C GLN A 340 -23.95 -17.43 7.04
N GLN A 341 -22.92 -18.03 7.62
CA GLN A 341 -23.08 -19.09 8.57
C GLN A 341 -23.04 -18.48 9.97
N GLY A 342 -24.19 -18.51 10.61
CA GLY A 342 -24.42 -17.83 11.86
C GLY A 342 -23.82 -18.54 13.07
N HIS A 343 -23.40 -17.74 14.05
CA HIS A 343 -23.71 -18.01 15.47
C HIS A 343 -23.73 -16.69 16.28
N PRO A 344 -24.61 -16.56 17.25
CA PRO A 344 -24.94 -15.29 17.89
C PRO A 344 -24.16 -15.06 19.18
N LEU A 345 -23.65 -13.87 19.38
CA LEU A 345 -23.41 -13.35 20.73
C LEU A 345 -24.11 -12.01 20.91
N ASN A 346 -24.95 -12.02 21.93
CA ASN A 346 -25.92 -11.03 22.35
C ASN A 346 -25.36 -9.66 22.73
N ALA A 347 -26.06 -8.64 22.27
CA ALA A 347 -26.84 -7.64 23.01
C ALA A 347 -26.10 -6.66 23.93
N GLY A 348 -26.25 -5.40 23.56
CA GLY A 348 -26.04 -4.26 24.44
C GLY A 348 -26.32 -2.97 23.68
N SER A 349 -27.61 -2.58 23.69
CA SER A 349 -28.11 -1.32 23.14
C SER A 349 -27.54 -0.11 23.87
N THR A 350 -27.17 0.94 23.18
CA THR A 350 -27.64 2.30 23.47
C THR A 350 -27.44 3.22 22.29
N ASP A 351 -28.55 3.73 21.83
CA ASP A 351 -28.79 4.77 20.86
C ASP A 351 -28.16 6.10 21.30
N ARG A 352 -27.31 6.72 20.47
CA ARG A 352 -27.10 8.17 20.45
C ARG A 352 -26.70 8.62 19.04
N ARG A 353 -27.67 9.29 18.40
CA ARG A 353 -27.50 10.02 17.16
C ARG A 353 -26.44 11.12 17.32
N ALA A 354 -25.48 11.16 16.41
CA ALA A 354 -24.68 12.35 16.15
C ALA A 354 -24.64 12.61 14.63
N ALA A 355 -24.89 13.86 14.28
CA ALA A 355 -25.01 14.38 12.93
C ALA A 355 -23.67 14.35 12.16
N PRO A 356 -23.69 14.32 10.81
CA PRO A 356 -22.49 14.26 10.02
C PRO A 356 -21.78 15.62 9.98
N ARG A 357 -20.49 15.61 10.27
CA ARG A 357 -19.60 16.73 9.93
C ARG A 357 -19.01 16.48 8.55
N ASP A 358 -19.27 17.43 7.65
CA ASP A 358 -18.62 17.54 6.35
C ASP A 358 -17.11 17.71 6.55
N GLY A 359 -16.35 16.72 6.09
CA GLY A 359 -14.90 16.74 6.05
C GLY A 359 -14.42 16.35 4.66
N LEU A 360 -13.68 17.26 4.07
CA LEU A 360 -13.05 17.25 2.75
C LEU A 360 -12.40 15.90 2.36
N CYS A 361 -12.67 15.50 1.13
CA CYS A 361 -11.88 14.49 0.40
C CYS A 361 -10.55 15.07 -0.06
#